data_7e287508ddab1eaa18f4d115bda998e6
#
_entry.id   7e287508ddab1eaa18f4d115bda998e6
#
_cell.length_a   1.000
_cell.length_b   1.000
_cell.length_c   1.000
_cell.angle_alpha   90.00
_cell.angle_beta   90.00
_cell.angle_gamma   90.00
#
_symmetry.space_group_name_H-M   'P 1'
#
loop_
_entity.id
_entity.type
_entity.pdbx_description
1 polymer ?
#
loop_
_entity_poly.entity_id
_entity_poly.type
_entity_poly.pdbx_seq_one_letter_code
_entity_poly.pdbx_strand_id
1 'polypeptide(L)'
;MTKRTSAKYKIDRRMGENIWGRPKSPVNRREYGPGQHGQRRKGKLSDFGIQLRAKQKLKGYYGDITEKQFRRIYAEAERVKGDTGENLIGLLERRLDAVVYRAKFVPTVFAARQFVNHGHVTVNGKRVNIASYRVKEGDVIAVRDKSKQLAVLLEAVALPERDVPDYIEADHSKMTATFVRAPGLADVPYPVVMEPNLVVEFYAKN
;
A
#
# COMPACT_ATOMS: atom_id res chain seq x y z
N MET A 1 9.07 -5.74 -14.59
CA MET A 1 8.13 -5.82 -13.43
C MET A 1 8.19 -7.23 -12.86
N THR A 2 8.34 -7.38 -11.55
CA THR A 2 8.40 -8.72 -10.91
C THR A 2 7.00 -9.34 -10.95
N LYS A 3 6.85 -10.47 -11.61
CA LYS A 3 5.58 -11.21 -11.66
C LYS A 3 5.27 -11.76 -10.26
N ARG A 4 4.08 -11.50 -9.75
CA ARG A 4 3.66 -12.04 -8.47
C ARG A 4 3.28 -13.51 -8.62
N THR A 5 3.90 -14.38 -7.85
CA THR A 5 3.68 -15.83 -7.87
C THR A 5 2.65 -16.30 -6.85
N SER A 6 2.46 -15.56 -5.75
CA SER A 6 1.52 -15.93 -4.68
C SER A 6 0.13 -15.31 -4.89
N ALA A 7 -0.91 -15.98 -4.39
CA ALA A 7 -2.27 -15.46 -4.41
C ALA A 7 -2.40 -14.18 -3.56
N LYS A 8 -3.22 -13.21 -4.03
CA LYS A 8 -3.35 -11.86 -3.44
C LYS A 8 -3.58 -11.86 -1.93
N TYR A 9 -4.55 -12.64 -1.48
CA TYR A 9 -5.06 -12.59 -0.11
C TYR A 9 -4.52 -13.72 0.77
N LYS A 10 -3.47 -14.44 0.35
CA LYS A 10 -2.77 -15.40 1.23
C LYS A 10 -2.19 -14.70 2.47
N ILE A 11 -1.82 -13.43 2.33
CA ILE A 11 -1.27 -12.66 3.43
C ILE A 11 -2.30 -12.41 4.52
N ASP A 12 -3.55 -12.11 4.18
CA ASP A 12 -4.64 -11.91 5.16
C ASP A 12 -4.76 -13.14 6.07
N ARG A 13 -4.84 -14.33 5.47
CA ARG A 13 -4.90 -15.58 6.22
C ARG A 13 -3.63 -15.88 7.01
N ARG A 14 -2.45 -15.47 6.51
CA ARG A 14 -1.18 -15.62 7.23
C ARG A 14 -1.12 -14.71 8.44
N MET A 15 -1.62 -13.49 8.30
CA MET A 15 -1.71 -12.52 9.39
C MET A 15 -2.91 -12.75 10.29
N GLY A 16 -3.95 -13.48 9.85
CA GLY A 16 -5.20 -13.61 10.57
C GLY A 16 -6.00 -12.32 10.62
N GLU A 17 -5.73 -11.40 9.71
CA GLU A 17 -6.31 -10.05 9.67
C GLU A 17 -6.67 -9.68 8.23
N ASN A 18 -7.76 -8.95 8.05
CA ASN A 18 -8.16 -8.41 6.75
C ASN A 18 -7.42 -7.09 6.49
N ILE A 19 -6.16 -7.19 6.03
CA ILE A 19 -5.24 -6.04 5.94
C ILE A 19 -5.69 -4.91 5.01
N TRP A 20 -6.63 -5.20 4.08
CA TRP A 20 -7.21 -4.19 3.18
C TRP A 20 -8.68 -3.87 3.48
N GLY A 21 -9.26 -4.40 4.58
CA GLY A 21 -10.65 -4.15 4.96
C GLY A 21 -11.69 -4.66 3.96
N ARG A 22 -11.36 -5.59 3.06
CA ARG A 22 -12.27 -6.01 1.99
C ARG A 22 -13.28 -7.04 2.48
N PRO A 23 -14.60 -6.85 2.17
CA PRO A 23 -15.66 -7.80 2.56
C PRO A 23 -15.40 -9.23 2.04
N LYS A 24 -14.82 -9.34 0.83
CA LYS A 24 -14.51 -10.63 0.17
C LYS A 24 -13.15 -11.22 0.57
N SER A 25 -12.50 -10.72 1.63
CA SER A 25 -11.24 -11.31 2.07
C SER A 25 -11.44 -12.76 2.54
N PRO A 26 -10.57 -13.70 2.14
CA PRO A 26 -10.70 -15.10 2.54
C PRO A 26 -10.50 -15.33 4.04
N VAL A 27 -9.90 -14.40 4.78
CA VAL A 27 -9.79 -14.49 6.25
C VAL A 27 -11.16 -14.43 6.93
N ASN A 28 -12.12 -13.71 6.36
CA ASN A 28 -13.47 -13.60 6.90
C ASN A 28 -14.25 -14.94 6.87
N ARG A 29 -13.80 -15.90 6.06
CA ARG A 29 -14.40 -17.23 5.94
C ARG A 29 -13.53 -18.35 6.49
N ARG A 30 -12.20 -18.13 6.54
CA ARG A 30 -11.19 -19.12 6.91
C ARG A 30 -10.17 -18.46 7.82
N GLU A 31 -10.41 -18.49 9.11
CA GLU A 31 -9.56 -17.86 10.14
C GLU A 31 -8.19 -18.54 10.33
N TYR A 32 -8.02 -19.73 9.77
CA TYR A 32 -6.77 -20.47 9.83
C TYR A 32 -5.80 -20.10 8.70
N GLY A 33 -4.51 -20.33 8.93
CA GLY A 33 -3.42 -20.01 7.99
C GLY A 33 -3.57 -20.73 6.63
N PRO A 34 -2.88 -20.26 5.59
CA PRO A 34 -2.88 -20.90 4.28
C PRO A 34 -2.00 -22.16 4.27
N GLY A 35 -2.30 -23.07 3.35
CA GLY A 35 -1.53 -24.31 3.09
C GLY A 35 -2.00 -25.50 3.92
N GLN A 36 -1.36 -26.65 3.68
CA GLN A 36 -1.70 -27.94 4.29
C GLN A 36 -1.66 -27.91 5.83
N HIS A 37 -0.74 -27.13 6.39
CA HIS A 37 -0.55 -27.02 7.84
C HIS A 37 -1.25 -25.81 8.47
N GLY A 38 -2.11 -25.14 7.72
CA GLY A 38 -2.77 -23.91 8.19
C GLY A 38 -3.67 -24.09 9.42
N GLN A 39 -4.25 -25.27 9.59
CA GLN A 39 -5.13 -25.60 10.73
C GLN A 39 -4.38 -26.06 11.99
N ARG A 40 -3.07 -26.29 11.91
CA ARG A 40 -2.28 -26.65 13.08
C ARG A 40 -2.25 -25.50 14.08
N ARG A 41 -2.33 -25.84 15.39
CA ARG A 41 -2.16 -24.86 16.47
C ARG A 41 -0.82 -24.17 16.33
N LYS A 42 -0.83 -22.84 16.27
CA LYS A 42 0.38 -22.03 16.23
C LYS A 42 0.86 -21.82 17.66
N GLY A 43 2.14 -22.04 17.91
CA GLY A 43 2.79 -21.69 19.17
C GLY A 43 2.84 -20.17 19.36
N LYS A 44 3.23 -19.74 20.57
CA LYS A 44 3.52 -18.33 20.88
C LYS A 44 4.66 -17.84 19.97
N LEU A 45 4.50 -16.68 19.37
CA LEU A 45 5.56 -16.05 18.57
C LEU A 45 6.68 -15.55 19.49
N SER A 46 7.92 -15.74 19.06
CA SER A 46 9.07 -15.03 19.65
C SER A 46 9.04 -13.54 19.30
N ASP A 47 9.80 -12.73 19.99
CA ASP A 47 9.90 -11.29 19.70
C ASP A 47 10.35 -11.04 18.25
N PHE A 48 11.35 -11.78 17.78
CA PHE A 48 11.74 -11.76 16.37
C PHE A 48 10.58 -12.11 15.44
N GLY A 49 9.77 -13.12 15.80
CA GLY A 49 8.60 -13.53 15.02
C GLY A 49 7.53 -12.43 14.94
N ILE A 50 7.34 -11.68 16.03
CA ILE A 50 6.40 -10.55 16.10
C ILE A 50 6.90 -9.42 15.19
N GLN A 51 8.17 -9.04 15.30
CA GLN A 51 8.80 -7.99 14.49
C GLN A 51 8.78 -8.36 12.99
N LEU A 52 9.15 -9.60 12.66
CA LEU A 52 9.08 -10.10 11.28
C LEU A 52 7.65 -10.05 10.74
N ARG A 53 6.66 -10.40 11.55
CA ARG A 53 5.26 -10.37 11.16
C ARG A 53 4.77 -8.95 10.89
N ALA A 54 5.11 -7.97 11.73
CA ALA A 54 4.81 -6.56 11.54
C ALA A 54 5.42 -6.04 10.22
N LYS A 55 6.70 -6.37 9.95
CA LYS A 55 7.36 -6.04 8.68
C LYS A 55 6.64 -6.65 7.47
N GLN A 56 6.30 -7.93 7.52
CA GLN A 56 5.62 -8.61 6.42
C GLN A 56 4.20 -8.07 6.20
N LYS A 57 3.49 -7.67 7.27
CA LYS A 57 2.17 -7.03 7.20
C LYS A 57 2.28 -5.70 6.44
N LEU A 58 3.16 -4.80 6.88
CA LEU A 58 3.36 -3.50 6.27
C LEU A 58 3.81 -3.62 4.80
N LYS A 59 4.83 -4.43 4.52
CA LYS A 59 5.30 -4.70 3.17
C LYS A 59 4.21 -5.27 2.26
N GLY A 60 3.41 -6.17 2.77
CA GLY A 60 2.29 -6.80 2.06
C GLY A 60 1.19 -5.83 1.72
N TYR A 61 0.85 -4.93 2.64
CA TYR A 61 -0.18 -3.90 2.44
C TYR A 61 0.08 -3.07 1.18
N TYR A 62 1.33 -2.67 0.93
CA TYR A 62 1.74 -1.91 -0.26
C TYR A 62 1.94 -2.77 -1.52
N GLY A 63 1.19 -3.86 -1.66
CA GLY A 63 1.20 -4.71 -2.85
C GLY A 63 2.35 -5.68 -2.91
N ASP A 64 2.82 -6.13 -1.75
CA ASP A 64 3.91 -7.09 -1.58
C ASP A 64 5.20 -6.60 -2.30
N ILE A 65 5.64 -5.40 -1.96
CA ILE A 65 6.91 -4.85 -2.45
C ILE A 65 8.06 -5.76 -2.04
N THR A 66 9.09 -5.85 -2.91
CA THR A 66 10.22 -6.74 -2.65
C THR A 66 11.02 -6.31 -1.42
N GLU A 67 11.64 -7.26 -0.73
CA GLU A 67 12.47 -6.98 0.45
C GLU A 67 13.57 -5.96 0.15
N LYS A 68 14.21 -6.08 -1.02
CA LYS A 68 15.24 -5.13 -1.46
C LYS A 68 14.70 -3.69 -1.58
N GLN A 69 13.49 -3.51 -2.10
CA GLN A 69 12.85 -2.18 -2.18
C GLN A 69 12.47 -1.66 -0.80
N PHE A 70 11.88 -2.51 0.03
CA PHE A 70 11.46 -2.13 1.37
C PHE A 70 12.65 -1.71 2.24
N ARG A 71 13.75 -2.49 2.22
CA ARG A 71 14.98 -2.16 2.93
C ARG A 71 15.60 -0.83 2.48
N ARG A 72 15.52 -0.50 1.17
CA ARG A 72 15.97 0.81 0.67
C ARG A 72 15.13 1.96 1.20
N ILE A 73 13.79 1.77 1.29
CA ILE A 73 12.89 2.77 1.85
C ILE A 73 13.17 2.96 3.34
N TYR A 74 13.39 1.88 4.06
CA TYR A 74 13.76 1.93 5.47
C TYR A 74 15.08 2.69 5.68
N ALA A 75 16.14 2.35 4.95
CA ALA A 75 17.43 3.02 5.05
C ALA A 75 17.35 4.52 4.71
N GLU A 76 16.42 4.92 3.85
CA GLU A 76 16.15 6.33 3.58
C GLU A 76 15.37 6.97 4.73
N ALA A 77 14.37 6.30 5.29
CA ALA A 77 13.61 6.77 6.45
C ALA A 77 14.51 7.03 7.67
N GLU A 78 15.50 6.18 7.88
CA GLU A 78 16.49 6.31 8.95
C GLU A 78 17.40 7.53 8.77
N ARG A 79 17.71 7.92 7.52
CA ARG A 79 18.53 9.10 7.23
C ARG A 79 17.79 10.43 7.38
N VAL A 80 16.46 10.39 7.25
CA VAL A 80 15.64 11.59 7.37
C VAL A 80 15.49 11.95 8.86
N LYS A 81 15.65 13.22 9.19
CA LYS A 81 15.48 13.72 10.55
C LYS A 81 14.04 13.49 11.05
N GLY A 82 13.89 13.05 12.27
CA GLY A 82 12.60 12.78 12.93
C GLY A 82 12.43 11.30 13.30
N ASP A 83 11.20 10.90 13.57
CA ASP A 83 10.88 9.51 13.88
C ASP A 83 10.99 8.62 12.64
N THR A 84 11.76 7.54 12.73
CA THR A 84 12.01 6.64 11.61
C THR A 84 10.75 5.91 11.16
N GLY A 85 9.85 5.58 12.11
CA GLY A 85 8.58 4.91 11.80
C GLY A 85 7.65 5.82 11.01
N GLU A 86 7.50 7.07 11.42
CA GLU A 86 6.73 8.08 10.71
C GLU A 86 7.30 8.37 9.32
N ASN A 87 8.63 8.56 9.24
CA ASN A 87 9.32 8.75 7.97
C ASN A 87 9.10 7.57 7.02
N LEU A 88 9.12 6.33 7.53
CA LEU A 88 8.88 5.12 6.75
C LEU A 88 7.47 5.12 6.14
N ILE A 89 6.45 5.46 6.93
CA ILE A 89 5.07 5.57 6.46
C ILE A 89 4.94 6.65 5.39
N GLY A 90 5.47 7.84 5.65
CA GLY A 90 5.46 8.96 4.70
C GLY A 90 6.11 8.58 3.36
N LEU A 91 7.24 7.88 3.39
CA LEU A 91 7.93 7.41 2.19
C LEU A 91 7.16 6.31 1.45
N LEU A 92 6.42 5.44 2.15
CA LEU A 92 5.58 4.42 1.55
C LEU A 92 4.33 5.02 0.89
N GLU A 93 3.69 6.00 1.51
CA GLU A 93 2.52 6.69 0.95
C GLU A 93 2.87 7.64 -0.22
N ARG A 94 4.12 8.11 -0.31
CA ARG A 94 4.63 8.89 -1.47
C ARG A 94 4.87 8.06 -2.71
N ARG A 95 4.68 6.76 -2.69
CA ARG A 95 4.76 5.92 -3.90
C ARG A 95 3.56 6.21 -4.81
N LEU A 96 3.80 6.31 -6.11
CA LEU A 96 2.75 6.61 -7.09
C LEU A 96 1.63 5.55 -7.08
N ASP A 97 1.96 4.28 -6.89
CA ASP A 97 0.95 3.22 -6.76
C ASP A 97 0.08 3.40 -5.50
N ALA A 98 0.66 3.85 -4.39
CA ALA A 98 -0.08 4.18 -3.18
C ALA A 98 -0.99 5.40 -3.38
N VAL A 99 -0.47 6.49 -3.95
CA VAL A 99 -1.25 7.72 -4.22
C VAL A 99 -2.44 7.42 -5.14
N VAL A 100 -2.24 6.68 -6.23
CA VAL A 100 -3.31 6.26 -7.16
C VAL A 100 -4.39 5.42 -6.44
N TYR A 101 -3.98 4.56 -5.51
CA TYR A 101 -4.91 3.80 -4.69
C TYR A 101 -5.68 4.69 -3.71
N ARG A 102 -4.99 5.61 -3.01
CA ARG A 102 -5.61 6.55 -2.07
C ARG A 102 -6.55 7.54 -2.75
N ALA A 103 -6.18 8.03 -3.92
CA ALA A 103 -7.04 8.88 -4.76
C ALA A 103 -8.29 8.17 -5.28
N LYS A 104 -8.48 6.88 -4.95
CA LYS A 104 -9.67 6.09 -5.31
C LYS A 104 -9.83 5.82 -6.82
N PHE A 105 -8.77 5.99 -7.61
CA PHE A 105 -8.83 5.70 -9.05
C PHE A 105 -8.94 4.20 -9.37
N VAL A 106 -8.56 3.34 -8.45
CA VAL A 106 -8.61 1.88 -8.63
C VAL A 106 -9.02 1.16 -7.35
N PRO A 107 -9.61 -0.04 -7.46
CA PRO A 107 -10.21 -0.72 -6.30
C PRO A 107 -9.19 -1.39 -5.37
N THR A 108 -7.95 -1.63 -5.80
CA THR A 108 -6.94 -2.33 -5.00
C THR A 108 -5.54 -1.79 -5.24
N VAL A 109 -4.66 -1.93 -4.23
CA VAL A 109 -3.23 -1.60 -4.36
C VAL A 109 -2.57 -2.35 -5.52
N PHE A 110 -2.97 -3.60 -5.77
CA PHE A 110 -2.46 -4.39 -6.89
C PHE A 110 -2.94 -3.85 -8.25
N ALA A 111 -4.18 -3.39 -8.32
CA ALA A 111 -4.71 -2.73 -9.51
C ALA A 111 -4.00 -1.38 -9.75
N ALA A 112 -3.70 -0.62 -8.68
CA ALA A 112 -2.95 0.62 -8.78
C ALA A 112 -1.56 0.41 -9.40
N ARG A 113 -0.85 -0.59 -8.91
CA ARG A 113 0.46 -0.96 -9.46
C ARG A 113 0.37 -1.33 -10.94
N GLN A 114 -0.62 -2.12 -11.33
CA GLN A 114 -0.85 -2.48 -12.73
C GLN A 114 -1.23 -1.26 -13.57
N PHE A 115 -2.12 -0.42 -13.07
CA PHE A 115 -2.60 0.78 -13.74
C PHE A 115 -1.45 1.76 -14.03
N VAL A 116 -0.57 2.01 -13.05
CA VAL A 116 0.63 2.82 -13.26
C VAL A 116 1.58 2.17 -14.27
N ASN A 117 1.87 0.86 -14.13
CA ASN A 117 2.81 0.17 -15.02
C ASN A 117 2.36 0.13 -16.47
N HIS A 118 1.04 0.10 -16.71
CA HIS A 118 0.48 0.19 -18.06
C HIS A 118 0.51 1.63 -18.60
N GLY A 119 0.93 2.60 -17.79
CA GLY A 119 1.12 3.99 -18.19
C GLY A 119 -0.19 4.74 -18.39
N HIS A 120 -1.21 4.42 -17.59
CA HIS A 120 -2.48 5.14 -17.58
C HIS A 120 -2.44 6.46 -16.79
N VAL A 121 -1.31 6.77 -16.15
CA VAL A 121 -1.15 7.90 -15.24
C VAL A 121 -0.09 8.88 -15.74
N THR A 122 -0.31 10.15 -15.49
CA THR A 122 0.68 11.23 -15.66
C THR A 122 0.95 11.89 -14.32
N VAL A 123 2.16 12.41 -14.15
CA VAL A 123 2.55 13.28 -13.03
C VAL A 123 3.01 14.59 -13.64
N ASN A 124 2.38 15.70 -13.25
CA ASN A 124 2.62 17.03 -13.83
C ASN A 124 2.63 17.02 -15.37
N GLY A 125 1.64 16.33 -15.96
CA GLY A 125 1.48 16.20 -17.41
C GLY A 125 2.38 15.19 -18.10
N LYS A 126 3.40 14.66 -17.40
CA LYS A 126 4.35 13.67 -17.98
C LYS A 126 3.91 12.24 -17.64
N ARG A 127 3.88 11.37 -18.64
CA ARG A 127 3.56 9.95 -18.44
C ARG A 127 4.59 9.26 -17.55
N VAL A 128 4.11 8.59 -16.49
CA VAL A 128 4.93 7.80 -15.59
C VAL A 128 4.39 6.37 -15.54
N ASN A 129 5.27 5.38 -15.76
CA ASN A 129 4.92 3.95 -15.71
C ASN A 129 5.68 3.18 -14.61
N ILE A 130 6.26 3.91 -13.67
CA ILE A 130 7.04 3.35 -12.55
C ILE A 130 6.20 3.44 -11.29
N ALA A 131 5.70 2.30 -10.79
CA ALA A 131 4.85 2.24 -9.61
C ALA A 131 5.54 2.78 -8.33
N SER A 132 6.86 2.64 -8.24
CA SER A 132 7.67 3.14 -7.13
C SER A 132 8.14 4.59 -7.30
N TYR A 133 7.64 5.32 -8.29
CA TYR A 133 7.95 6.74 -8.45
C TYR A 133 7.58 7.51 -7.17
N ARG A 134 8.45 8.40 -6.73
CA ARG A 134 8.26 9.22 -5.54
C ARG A 134 7.53 10.51 -5.90
N VAL A 135 6.29 10.59 -5.47
CA VAL A 135 5.47 11.80 -5.59
C VAL A 135 5.97 12.83 -4.58
N LYS A 136 6.04 14.08 -4.98
CA LYS A 136 6.39 15.22 -4.14
C LYS A 136 5.14 16.01 -3.77
N GLU A 137 5.24 16.79 -2.72
CA GLU A 137 4.18 17.73 -2.33
C GLU A 137 3.92 18.74 -3.47
N GLY A 138 2.65 18.96 -3.77
CA GLY A 138 2.21 19.77 -4.90
C GLY A 138 2.17 19.07 -6.26
N ASP A 139 2.68 17.81 -6.37
CA ASP A 139 2.56 17.07 -7.63
C ASP A 139 1.11 16.75 -7.95
N VAL A 140 0.72 16.99 -9.21
CA VAL A 140 -0.60 16.67 -9.76
C VAL A 140 -0.53 15.36 -10.52
N ILE A 141 -1.29 14.39 -10.05
CA ILE A 141 -1.45 13.07 -10.65
C ILE A 141 -2.75 13.07 -11.47
N ALA A 142 -2.70 12.75 -12.75
CA ALA A 142 -3.87 12.71 -13.60
C ALA A 142 -3.98 11.37 -14.34
N VAL A 143 -5.22 10.93 -14.55
CA VAL A 143 -5.49 9.81 -15.45
C VAL A 143 -5.46 10.32 -16.88
N ARG A 144 -4.77 9.61 -17.77
CA ARG A 144 -4.69 9.97 -19.18
C ARG A 144 -6.08 9.93 -19.83
N ASP A 145 -6.36 10.86 -20.75
CA ASP A 145 -7.68 10.99 -21.40
C ASP A 145 -8.17 9.69 -22.03
N LYS A 146 -7.29 8.98 -22.74
CA LYS A 146 -7.59 7.66 -23.33
C LYS A 146 -7.98 6.58 -22.32
N SER A 147 -7.70 6.82 -21.04
CA SER A 147 -7.91 5.85 -19.94
C SER A 147 -9.07 6.23 -19.01
N LYS A 148 -9.64 7.41 -19.15
CA LYS A 148 -10.71 7.91 -18.27
C LYS A 148 -12.01 7.09 -18.37
N GLN A 149 -12.24 6.42 -19.49
CA GLN A 149 -13.44 5.60 -19.72
C GLN A 149 -13.26 4.12 -19.34
N LEU A 150 -12.14 3.75 -18.69
CA LEU A 150 -11.93 2.38 -18.25
C LEU A 150 -12.95 2.00 -17.15
N ALA A 151 -13.65 0.88 -17.34
CA ALA A 151 -14.65 0.39 -16.39
C ALA A 151 -14.11 0.26 -14.96
N VAL A 152 -12.89 -0.26 -14.81
CA VAL A 152 -12.21 -0.40 -13.50
C VAL A 152 -12.07 0.95 -12.76
N LEU A 153 -11.82 2.04 -13.50
CA LEU A 153 -11.70 3.38 -12.94
C LEU A 153 -13.07 3.92 -12.51
N LEU A 154 -14.07 3.84 -13.38
CA LEU A 154 -15.43 4.33 -13.12
C LEU A 154 -16.07 3.58 -11.94
N GLU A 155 -15.94 2.26 -11.92
CA GLU A 155 -16.40 1.43 -10.79
C GLU A 155 -15.70 1.80 -9.48
N ALA A 156 -14.38 2.04 -9.49
CA ALA A 156 -13.62 2.36 -8.29
C ALA A 156 -14.01 3.72 -7.70
N VAL A 157 -14.25 4.72 -8.56
CA VAL A 157 -14.70 6.05 -8.13
C VAL A 157 -16.11 6.00 -7.55
N ALA A 158 -17.00 5.20 -8.11
CA ALA A 158 -18.39 5.05 -7.65
C ALA A 158 -18.52 4.27 -6.33
N LEU A 159 -17.53 3.44 -5.94
CA LEU A 159 -17.60 2.63 -4.73
C LEU A 159 -17.55 3.49 -3.46
N PRO A 160 -18.52 3.37 -2.54
CA PRO A 160 -18.55 4.14 -1.28
C PRO A 160 -17.60 3.59 -0.20
N GLU A 161 -16.95 2.45 -0.43
CA GLU A 161 -16.20 1.69 0.59
C GLU A 161 -14.96 2.42 1.15
N ARG A 162 -14.49 3.47 0.50
CA ARG A 162 -13.26 4.18 0.90
C ARG A 162 -13.39 5.67 0.65
N ASP A 163 -12.86 6.45 1.59
CA ASP A 163 -12.71 7.89 1.43
C ASP A 163 -11.29 8.25 0.98
N VAL A 164 -11.16 9.43 0.36
CA VAL A 164 -9.86 10.01 0.04
C VAL A 164 -9.32 10.65 1.32
N PRO A 165 -8.09 10.32 1.75
CA PRO A 165 -7.52 10.92 2.95
C PRO A 165 -7.12 12.39 2.72
N ASP A 166 -7.04 13.17 3.80
CA ASP A 166 -6.82 14.63 3.79
C ASP A 166 -5.50 15.08 3.16
N TYR A 167 -4.50 14.21 3.08
CA TYR A 167 -3.22 14.51 2.43
C TYR A 167 -3.25 14.37 0.90
N ILE A 168 -4.42 14.05 0.33
CA ILE A 168 -4.67 13.98 -1.11
C ILE A 168 -5.96 14.72 -1.44
N GLU A 169 -5.89 15.68 -2.34
CA GLU A 169 -7.06 16.32 -2.93
C GLU A 169 -7.38 15.64 -4.26
N ALA A 170 -8.55 15.01 -4.36
CA ALA A 170 -8.97 14.30 -5.58
C ALA A 170 -10.19 14.98 -6.23
N ASP A 171 -10.07 15.32 -7.51
CA ASP A 171 -11.17 15.73 -8.37
C ASP A 171 -11.51 14.57 -9.31
N HIS A 172 -12.53 13.81 -8.94
CA HIS A 172 -12.98 12.66 -9.72
C HIS A 172 -13.68 13.05 -11.02
N SER A 173 -14.19 14.27 -11.16
CA SER A 173 -14.80 14.77 -12.40
C SER A 173 -13.74 14.97 -13.49
N LYS A 174 -12.57 15.49 -13.09
CA LYS A 174 -11.41 15.67 -13.96
C LYS A 174 -10.49 14.45 -13.99
N MET A 175 -10.69 13.50 -13.07
CA MET A 175 -9.78 12.36 -12.82
C MET A 175 -8.36 12.81 -12.51
N THR A 176 -8.24 13.77 -11.59
CA THR A 176 -6.96 14.32 -11.11
C THR A 176 -6.87 14.21 -9.59
N ALA A 177 -5.66 14.13 -9.06
CA ALA A 177 -5.38 14.17 -7.63
C ALA A 177 -4.10 14.97 -7.37
N THR A 178 -4.11 15.79 -6.33
CA THR A 178 -2.93 16.54 -5.88
C THR A 178 -2.43 15.93 -4.59
N PHE A 179 -1.14 15.67 -4.50
CA PHE A 179 -0.50 15.20 -3.27
C PHE A 179 -0.12 16.43 -2.43
N VAL A 180 -0.84 16.67 -1.33
CA VAL A 180 -0.74 17.90 -0.55
C VAL A 180 0.46 17.87 0.39
N ARG A 181 0.60 16.79 1.18
CA ARG A 181 1.66 16.63 2.19
C ARG A 181 2.04 15.19 2.40
N ALA A 182 3.21 14.92 2.95
CA ALA A 182 3.55 13.59 3.43
C ALA A 182 2.75 13.26 4.71
N PRO A 183 2.04 12.12 4.76
CA PRO A 183 1.25 11.76 5.93
C PRO A 183 2.11 11.10 7.02
N GLY A 184 1.68 11.26 8.27
CA GLY A 184 2.11 10.42 9.40
C GLY A 184 1.26 9.15 9.50
N LEU A 185 1.60 8.31 10.49
CA LEU A 185 0.89 7.03 10.72
C LEU A 185 -0.61 7.24 11.01
N ALA A 186 -0.93 8.26 11.80
CA ALA A 186 -2.31 8.57 12.20
C ALA A 186 -3.19 9.05 11.05
N ASP A 187 -2.60 9.68 10.02
CA ASP A 187 -3.32 10.22 8.87
C ASP A 187 -3.74 9.12 7.88
N VAL A 188 -3.05 7.99 7.91
CA VAL A 188 -3.25 6.92 6.92
C VAL A 188 -4.39 6.00 7.33
N PRO A 189 -5.46 5.87 6.53
CA PRO A 189 -6.61 5.04 6.87
C PRO A 189 -6.30 3.55 6.66
N TYR A 190 -5.55 2.98 7.60
CA TYR A 190 -5.32 1.54 7.64
C TYR A 190 -6.53 0.82 8.25
N PRO A 191 -7.04 -0.25 7.63
CA PRO A 191 -8.14 -1.04 8.20
C PRO A 191 -7.73 -1.87 9.42
N VAL A 192 -6.43 -2.02 9.64
CA VAL A 192 -5.83 -2.80 10.73
C VAL A 192 -4.68 -2.01 11.35
N VAL A 193 -4.36 -2.30 12.60
CA VAL A 193 -3.24 -1.64 13.30
C VAL A 193 -1.93 -1.97 12.58
N MET A 194 -1.20 -0.93 12.21
CA MET A 194 0.17 -1.04 11.70
C MET A 194 1.15 -0.60 12.77
N GLU A 195 2.24 -1.33 12.89
CA GLU A 195 3.23 -1.16 13.96
C GLU A 195 4.62 -0.87 13.35
N PRO A 196 4.86 0.36 12.84
CA PRO A 196 6.14 0.71 12.22
C PRO A 196 7.31 0.61 13.20
N ASN A 197 7.09 0.81 14.49
CA ASN A 197 8.13 0.69 15.53
C ASN A 197 8.74 -0.72 15.57
N LEU A 198 7.90 -1.77 15.46
CA LEU A 198 8.38 -3.15 15.39
C LEU A 198 9.19 -3.41 14.11
N VAL A 199 8.90 -2.68 13.03
CA VAL A 199 9.69 -2.76 11.79
C VAL A 199 11.05 -2.10 11.98
N VAL A 200 11.10 -0.96 12.66
CA VAL A 200 12.35 -0.28 13.02
C VAL A 200 13.22 -1.19 13.89
N GLU A 201 12.65 -1.78 14.95
CA GLU A 201 13.35 -2.73 15.79
C GLU A 201 13.87 -3.96 15.03
N PHE A 202 13.08 -4.47 14.08
CA PHE A 202 13.50 -5.59 13.23
C PHE A 202 14.78 -5.28 12.46
N TYR A 203 14.88 -4.11 11.86
CA TYR A 203 16.07 -3.72 11.09
C TYR A 203 17.23 -3.22 11.94
N ALA A 204 16.98 -2.67 13.11
CA ALA A 204 18.03 -2.25 14.04
C ALA A 204 18.81 -3.45 14.61
N LYS A 205 18.18 -4.63 14.71
CA LYS A 205 18.79 -5.85 15.23
C LYS A 205 19.38 -6.79 14.16
N ASN A 206 19.13 -6.50 12.87
CA ASN A 206 19.51 -7.33 11.72
C ASN A 206 20.07 -6.47 10.58
#